data_e595a8d435470772b7eeffdb92ea2dea
#
_entry.id   e595a8d435470772b7eeffdb92ea2dea
#
_cell.length_a   1.000
_cell.length_b   1.000
_cell.length_c   1.000
_cell.angle_alpha   90.00
_cell.angle_beta   90.00
_cell.angle_gamma   90.00
#
_symmetry.space_group_name_H-M   'P 1'
#
loop_
_entity.id
_entity.type
_entity.pdbx_description
1 polymer ?
#
loop_
_entity_poly.entity_id
_entity_poly.type
_entity_poly.pdbx_seq_one_letter_code
_entity_poly.pdbx_strand_id
1 'polypeptide(L)'
;MNYEERVVGFIDILGFKDKLTKTIDKKDNDVPERITEIIHVYEEIQSIWKTESISLELNTRKVSIFSDCIVVSFKASEPAQLFTTLVDVKNLIMALIARGILCRGALCWGKLLHTEQYLFGPALVEAYTLESKAALYPRVILDRDLVNKSVEYVTDQVEQNREIDDLLMLLNKDTDGMYYIDYFFKAQMALDRIDKEFPSYVDNLRKLIVGGLRSNSHSSRAAIKIKYLWMRERFNNMVKEVQSTEYLSSTKSYVSDDLYFYFKSLKEISPNRFA
;
A
#
# COMPACT_ATOMS: atom_id res chain seq x y z
N MET A 1 -33.18 -0.52 -5.61
CA MET A 1 -31.71 -0.39 -5.50
C MET A 1 -31.30 -1.25 -4.32
N ASN A 2 -30.38 -2.19 -4.49
CA ASN A 2 -30.00 -3.17 -3.47
C ASN A 2 -28.48 -3.11 -3.24
N TYR A 3 -28.04 -3.61 -2.08
CA TYR A 3 -26.63 -3.87 -1.88
C TYR A 3 -26.11 -4.96 -2.82
N GLU A 4 -24.85 -4.83 -3.19
CA GLU A 4 -24.08 -5.86 -3.91
C GLU A 4 -23.04 -6.45 -2.94
N GLU A 5 -22.69 -7.73 -3.12
CA GLU A 5 -21.51 -8.33 -2.50
C GLU A 5 -20.27 -7.77 -3.20
N ARG A 6 -19.44 -7.06 -2.46
CA ARG A 6 -18.26 -6.39 -3.00
C ARG A 6 -17.03 -6.60 -2.11
N VAL A 7 -15.85 -6.55 -2.71
CA VAL A 7 -14.61 -6.27 -1.98
C VAL A 7 -14.51 -4.76 -1.86
N VAL A 8 -14.14 -4.29 -0.68
CA VAL A 8 -14.06 -2.86 -0.34
C VAL A 8 -12.73 -2.58 0.30
N GLY A 9 -11.96 -1.67 -0.28
CA GLY A 9 -10.75 -1.10 0.30
C GLY A 9 -11.02 0.31 0.82
N PHE A 10 -10.64 0.59 2.07
CA PHE A 10 -10.60 1.93 2.66
C PHE A 10 -9.15 2.27 2.98
N ILE A 11 -8.63 3.36 2.40
CA ILE A 11 -7.23 3.78 2.54
C ILE A 11 -7.20 5.23 3.01
N ASP A 12 -6.42 5.49 4.07
CA ASP A 12 -6.22 6.79 4.71
C ASP A 12 -4.79 7.30 4.49
N ILE A 13 -4.65 8.56 4.07
CA ILE A 13 -3.35 9.21 3.86
C ILE A 13 -2.86 9.81 5.17
N LEU A 14 -1.80 9.24 5.73
CA LEU A 14 -1.27 9.67 7.01
C LEU A 14 -0.63 11.06 6.96
N GLY A 15 -0.98 11.90 7.94
CA GLY A 15 -0.43 13.25 8.07
C GLY A 15 -1.03 14.27 7.10
N PHE A 16 -2.13 13.94 6.42
CA PHE A 16 -2.78 14.84 5.48
C PHE A 16 -3.28 16.13 6.17
N LYS A 17 -3.85 16.03 7.35
CA LYS A 17 -4.26 17.18 8.17
C LYS A 17 -3.11 18.17 8.40
N ASP A 18 -1.91 17.67 8.71
CA ASP A 18 -0.73 18.53 8.91
C ASP A 18 -0.25 19.20 7.61
N LYS A 19 -0.55 18.61 6.45
CA LYS A 19 -0.30 19.21 5.14
C LYS A 19 -1.33 20.31 4.86
N LEU A 20 -2.63 20.05 5.13
CA LEU A 20 -3.69 21.05 4.97
C LEU A 20 -3.47 22.29 5.84
N THR A 21 -3.05 22.15 7.10
CA THR A 21 -2.78 23.32 7.96
C THR A 21 -1.67 24.22 7.42
N LYS A 22 -0.84 23.75 6.48
CA LYS A 22 0.25 24.52 5.86
C LYS A 22 -0.18 25.20 4.55
N THR A 23 -1.39 24.97 4.08
CA THR A 23 -1.92 25.63 2.88
C THR A 23 -2.41 27.05 3.15
N ILE A 24 -2.48 27.44 4.43
CA ILE A 24 -2.87 28.75 4.92
C ILE A 24 -1.75 29.28 5.81
N ASP A 25 -1.38 30.54 5.64
CA ASP A 25 -0.38 31.21 6.45
C ASP A 25 -0.96 31.75 7.78
N LYS A 26 -0.11 32.35 8.63
CA LYS A 26 -0.54 32.91 9.93
C LYS A 26 -1.48 34.12 9.81
N LYS A 27 -1.65 34.67 8.61
CA LYS A 27 -2.52 35.82 8.31
C LYS A 27 -3.78 35.40 7.57
N ASP A 28 -4.06 34.09 7.53
CA ASP A 28 -5.20 33.50 6.83
C ASP A 28 -5.16 33.68 5.30
N ASN A 29 -3.97 33.80 4.70
CA ASN A 29 -3.81 33.82 3.26
C ASN A 29 -3.44 32.44 2.74
N ASP A 30 -3.90 32.12 1.54
CA ASP A 30 -3.52 30.90 0.82
C ASP A 30 -2.00 30.84 0.56
N VAL A 31 -1.45 29.62 0.63
CA VAL A 31 -0.09 29.30 0.23
C VAL A 31 -0.13 28.44 -1.03
N PRO A 32 -0.10 29.04 -2.24
CA PRO A 32 -0.38 28.36 -3.51
C PRO A 32 0.52 27.15 -3.77
N GLU A 33 1.80 27.22 -3.38
CA GLU A 33 2.76 26.10 -3.56
C GLU A 33 2.34 24.88 -2.77
N ARG A 34 1.78 25.07 -1.55
CA ARG A 34 1.30 23.98 -0.70
C ARG A 34 -0.01 23.37 -1.21
N ILE A 35 -0.88 24.21 -1.76
CA ILE A 35 -2.11 23.75 -2.42
C ILE A 35 -1.73 22.92 -3.66
N THR A 36 -0.80 23.38 -4.48
CA THR A 36 -0.31 22.67 -5.67
C THR A 36 0.31 21.32 -5.30
N GLU A 37 1.09 21.24 -4.21
CA GLU A 37 1.63 19.95 -3.71
C GLU A 37 0.50 18.92 -3.43
N ILE A 38 -0.62 19.37 -2.85
CA ILE A 38 -1.78 18.51 -2.59
C ILE A 38 -2.47 18.09 -3.88
N ILE A 39 -2.67 19.03 -4.82
CA ILE A 39 -3.26 18.73 -6.12
C ILE A 39 -2.45 17.63 -6.83
N HIS A 40 -1.13 17.75 -6.87
CA HIS A 40 -0.27 16.73 -7.48
C HIS A 40 -0.40 15.35 -6.81
N VAL A 41 -0.65 15.29 -5.50
CA VAL A 41 -0.93 14.01 -4.82
C VAL A 41 -2.25 13.41 -5.31
N TYR A 42 -3.30 14.23 -5.44
CA TYR A 42 -4.59 13.79 -5.97
C TYR A 42 -4.50 13.31 -7.42
N GLU A 43 -3.78 14.06 -8.27
CA GLU A 43 -3.57 13.68 -9.68
C GLU A 43 -2.86 12.33 -9.79
N GLU A 44 -1.85 12.08 -8.96
CA GLU A 44 -1.14 10.81 -8.93
C GLU A 44 -2.03 9.65 -8.46
N ILE A 45 -2.80 9.86 -7.38
CA ILE A 45 -3.77 8.87 -6.92
C ILE A 45 -4.77 8.55 -8.05
N GLN A 46 -5.30 9.58 -8.72
CA GLN A 46 -6.24 9.38 -9.82
C GLN A 46 -5.60 8.66 -11.01
N SER A 47 -4.32 8.91 -11.32
CA SER A 47 -3.64 8.27 -12.46
C SER A 47 -3.52 6.76 -12.31
N ILE A 48 -3.29 6.27 -11.10
CA ILE A 48 -3.20 4.84 -10.79
C ILE A 48 -4.50 4.12 -11.14
N TRP A 49 -5.65 4.75 -10.87
CA TRP A 49 -6.98 4.17 -11.10
C TRP A 49 -7.58 4.45 -12.48
N LYS A 50 -6.97 5.37 -13.24
CA LYS A 50 -7.42 5.71 -14.61
C LYS A 50 -6.85 4.80 -15.69
N THR A 51 -5.90 3.92 -15.38
CA THR A 51 -5.33 2.99 -16.36
C THR A 51 -6.44 2.12 -16.90
N GLU A 52 -6.80 2.32 -18.16
CA GLU A 52 -7.85 1.60 -18.86
C GLU A 52 -7.53 0.10 -18.84
N SER A 53 -8.30 -0.65 -18.07
CA SER A 53 -8.28 -2.10 -18.17
C SER A 53 -8.77 -2.47 -19.58
N ILE A 54 -7.97 -3.16 -20.34
CA ILE A 54 -8.17 -3.53 -21.75
C ILE A 54 -9.42 -4.40 -22.00
N SER A 55 -10.15 -4.80 -20.96
CA SER A 55 -11.41 -5.56 -21.04
C SER A 55 -12.58 -4.77 -20.45
N LEU A 56 -13.23 -4.01 -21.30
CA LEU A 56 -14.29 -3.04 -20.96
C LEU A 56 -15.63 -3.63 -20.48
N GLU A 57 -15.88 -4.94 -20.57
CA GLU A 57 -17.24 -5.46 -20.36
C GLU A 57 -17.54 -6.01 -18.95
N LEU A 58 -16.54 -6.20 -18.07
CA LEU A 58 -16.74 -6.80 -16.74
C LEU A 58 -16.14 -5.97 -15.58
N ASN A 59 -15.68 -4.75 -15.80
CA ASN A 59 -15.06 -3.98 -14.74
C ASN A 59 -16.11 -3.23 -13.91
N THR A 60 -16.49 -3.80 -12.76
CA THR A 60 -17.40 -3.17 -11.80
C THR A 60 -16.67 -2.30 -10.78
N ARG A 61 -15.37 -2.09 -10.97
CA ARG A 61 -14.55 -1.29 -10.05
C ARG A 61 -15.05 0.14 -9.97
N LYS A 62 -15.17 0.63 -8.74
CA LYS A 62 -15.52 2.01 -8.41
C LYS A 62 -14.46 2.57 -7.47
N VAL A 63 -14.09 3.82 -7.66
CA VAL A 63 -13.15 4.55 -6.81
C VAL A 63 -13.76 5.88 -6.41
N SER A 64 -13.79 6.17 -5.13
CA SER A 64 -14.17 7.46 -4.57
C SER A 64 -13.01 8.03 -3.76
N ILE A 65 -12.66 9.27 -4.01
CA ILE A 65 -11.59 9.99 -3.29
C ILE A 65 -12.22 11.20 -2.63
N PHE A 66 -12.08 11.32 -1.31
CA PHE A 66 -12.55 12.47 -0.56
C PHE A 66 -11.61 12.78 0.60
N SER A 67 -11.13 14.03 0.68
CA SER A 67 -10.13 14.44 1.66
C SER A 67 -8.89 13.52 1.63
N ASP A 68 -8.53 12.91 2.74
CA ASP A 68 -7.44 11.96 2.93
C ASP A 68 -7.84 10.49 2.69
N CYS A 69 -9.09 10.24 2.33
CA CYS A 69 -9.62 8.90 2.20
C CYS A 69 -9.84 8.48 0.74
N ILE A 70 -9.46 7.26 0.42
CA ILE A 70 -9.71 6.59 -0.85
C ILE A 70 -10.53 5.35 -0.58
N VAL A 71 -11.67 5.22 -1.27
CA VAL A 71 -12.47 4.00 -1.23
C VAL A 71 -12.47 3.37 -2.61
N VAL A 72 -11.97 2.15 -2.71
CA VAL A 72 -12.03 1.31 -3.91
C VAL A 72 -12.97 0.13 -3.65
N SER A 73 -13.79 -0.22 -4.62
CA SER A 73 -14.58 -1.45 -4.52
C SER A 73 -14.86 -2.08 -5.89
N PHE A 74 -15.06 -3.39 -5.91
CA PHE A 74 -15.47 -4.17 -7.08
C PHE A 74 -16.39 -5.32 -6.64
N LYS A 75 -17.18 -5.89 -7.58
CA LYS A 75 -18.05 -7.03 -7.26
C LYS A 75 -17.23 -8.25 -6.89
N ALA A 76 -17.64 -8.92 -5.85
CA ALA A 76 -16.96 -10.09 -5.31
C ALA A 76 -16.94 -11.28 -6.29
N SER A 77 -17.84 -11.31 -7.26
CA SER A 77 -17.87 -12.31 -8.34
C SER A 77 -16.78 -12.11 -9.42
N GLU A 78 -15.91 -11.15 -9.27
CA GLU A 78 -14.79 -10.86 -10.18
C GLU A 78 -13.45 -11.16 -9.47
N PRO A 79 -13.02 -12.43 -9.33
CA PRO A 79 -11.85 -12.80 -8.54
C PRO A 79 -10.55 -12.18 -9.06
N ALA A 80 -10.32 -12.11 -10.36
CA ALA A 80 -9.16 -11.43 -10.94
C ALA A 80 -9.02 -9.95 -10.54
N GLN A 81 -10.11 -9.30 -10.14
CA GLN A 81 -10.09 -7.90 -9.68
C GLN A 81 -9.42 -7.75 -8.31
N LEU A 82 -9.39 -8.78 -7.46
CA LEU A 82 -8.65 -8.69 -6.19
C LEU A 82 -7.15 -8.53 -6.46
N PHE A 83 -6.57 -9.39 -7.30
CA PHE A 83 -5.15 -9.29 -7.65
C PHE A 83 -4.82 -7.93 -8.26
N THR A 84 -5.58 -7.50 -9.27
CA THR A 84 -5.40 -6.18 -9.91
C THR A 84 -5.49 -5.04 -8.88
N THR A 85 -6.48 -5.08 -7.99
CA THR A 85 -6.66 -4.05 -6.95
C THR A 85 -5.49 -4.05 -5.96
N LEU A 86 -4.96 -5.22 -5.57
CA LEU A 86 -3.78 -5.29 -4.70
C LEU A 86 -2.53 -4.70 -5.38
N VAL A 87 -2.36 -4.95 -6.69
CA VAL A 87 -1.27 -4.33 -7.47
C VAL A 87 -1.44 -2.82 -7.51
N ASP A 88 -2.64 -2.31 -7.80
CA ASP A 88 -2.92 -0.87 -7.85
C ASP A 88 -2.69 -0.21 -6.48
N VAL A 89 -3.13 -0.84 -5.39
CA VAL A 89 -2.88 -0.33 -4.03
C VAL A 89 -1.39 -0.36 -3.70
N LYS A 90 -0.64 -1.39 -4.14
CA LYS A 90 0.82 -1.42 -3.98
C LYS A 90 1.49 -0.28 -4.73
N ASN A 91 1.09 -0.03 -5.98
CA ASN A 91 1.58 1.10 -6.78
C ASN A 91 1.27 2.43 -6.11
N LEU A 92 0.05 2.59 -5.55
CA LEU A 92 -0.33 3.76 -4.76
C LEU A 92 0.61 3.96 -3.55
N ILE A 93 0.85 2.92 -2.76
CA ILE A 93 1.74 3.00 -1.59
C ILE A 93 3.15 3.44 -2.03
N MET A 94 3.68 2.83 -3.10
CA MET A 94 5.02 3.14 -3.60
C MET A 94 5.13 4.57 -4.16
N ALA A 95 4.13 5.04 -4.88
CA ALA A 95 4.05 6.41 -5.40
C ALA A 95 3.98 7.45 -4.26
N LEU A 96 3.18 7.19 -3.23
CA LEU A 96 3.10 8.04 -2.03
C LEU A 96 4.43 8.07 -1.26
N ILE A 97 5.12 6.93 -1.11
CA ILE A 97 6.45 6.84 -0.49
C ILE A 97 7.48 7.68 -1.25
N ALA A 98 7.46 7.68 -2.59
CA ALA A 98 8.34 8.52 -3.39
C ALA A 98 8.16 10.01 -3.10
N ARG A 99 6.98 10.44 -2.65
CA ARG A 99 6.65 11.81 -2.22
C ARG A 99 6.81 12.04 -0.69
N GLY A 100 7.33 11.07 0.03
CA GLY A 100 7.47 11.15 1.50
C GLY A 100 6.14 11.07 2.25
N ILE A 101 5.12 10.46 1.65
CA ILE A 101 3.77 10.32 2.21
C ILE A 101 3.54 8.86 2.56
N LEU A 102 2.89 8.62 3.69
CA LEU A 102 2.49 7.30 4.13
C LEU A 102 0.97 7.16 4.04
N CYS A 103 0.50 5.94 3.85
CA CYS A 103 -0.91 5.60 3.98
C CYS A 103 -1.09 4.34 4.81
N ARG A 104 -2.30 4.09 5.25
CA ARG A 104 -2.74 2.85 5.88
C ARG A 104 -4.14 2.53 5.38
N GLY A 105 -4.59 1.30 5.55
CA GLY A 105 -5.90 0.93 5.03
C GLY A 105 -6.26 -0.49 5.36
N ALA A 106 -7.47 -0.88 4.94
CA ALA A 106 -7.93 -2.25 5.03
C ALA A 106 -8.81 -2.62 3.84
N LEU A 107 -8.73 -3.89 3.43
CA LEU A 107 -9.65 -4.50 2.49
C LEU A 107 -10.51 -5.54 3.20
N CYS A 108 -11.81 -5.53 2.94
CA CYS A 108 -12.75 -6.51 3.43
C CYS A 108 -13.79 -6.88 2.37
N TRP A 109 -14.59 -7.88 2.69
CA TRP A 109 -15.70 -8.37 1.86
C TRP A 109 -17.03 -8.09 2.55
N GLY A 110 -18.04 -7.70 1.77
CA GLY A 110 -19.40 -7.61 2.28
C GLY A 110 -20.33 -6.75 1.43
N LYS A 111 -21.47 -6.41 2.00
CA LYS A 111 -22.53 -5.67 1.31
C LYS A 111 -22.22 -4.18 1.21
N LEU A 112 -22.24 -3.65 -0.02
CA LEU A 112 -22.01 -2.25 -0.33
C LEU A 112 -22.92 -1.78 -1.45
N LEU A 113 -23.37 -0.53 -1.36
CA LEU A 113 -23.85 0.25 -2.49
C LEU A 113 -22.78 1.28 -2.83
N HIS A 114 -22.19 1.18 -4.02
CA HIS A 114 -21.19 2.11 -4.53
C HIS A 114 -21.54 2.52 -5.95
N THR A 115 -22.07 3.73 -6.09
CA THR A 115 -22.43 4.38 -7.36
C THR A 115 -21.71 5.71 -7.47
N GLU A 116 -21.93 6.46 -8.51
CA GLU A 116 -21.42 7.84 -8.61
C GLU A 116 -22.00 8.79 -7.57
N GLN A 117 -23.24 8.51 -7.12
CA GLN A 117 -23.98 9.37 -6.19
C GLN A 117 -23.97 8.87 -4.75
N TYR A 118 -23.84 7.57 -4.53
CA TYR A 118 -24.00 6.94 -3.23
C TYR A 118 -22.88 5.97 -2.91
N LEU A 119 -22.33 6.10 -1.71
CA LEU A 119 -21.31 5.20 -1.17
C LEU A 119 -21.66 4.90 0.30
N PHE A 120 -22.27 3.76 0.57
CA PHE A 120 -22.59 3.30 1.91
C PHE A 120 -22.87 1.79 1.96
N GLY A 121 -22.69 1.21 3.12
CA GLY A 121 -23.01 -0.20 3.39
C GLY A 121 -22.16 -0.78 4.53
N PRO A 122 -22.55 -1.96 5.05
CA PRO A 122 -21.81 -2.63 6.13
C PRO A 122 -20.34 -2.83 5.85
N ALA A 123 -19.96 -3.20 4.61
CA ALA A 123 -18.57 -3.43 4.24
C ALA A 123 -17.70 -2.16 4.31
N LEU A 124 -18.28 -0.97 4.03
CA LEU A 124 -17.52 0.29 4.20
C LEU A 124 -17.23 0.57 5.68
N VAL A 125 -18.21 0.32 6.56
CA VAL A 125 -18.05 0.47 8.01
C VAL A 125 -17.01 -0.50 8.53
N GLU A 126 -16.99 -1.74 8.03
CA GLU A 126 -16.01 -2.75 8.40
C GLU A 126 -14.61 -2.35 7.93
N ALA A 127 -14.44 -1.97 6.67
CA ALA A 127 -13.14 -1.52 6.12
C ALA A 127 -12.58 -0.33 6.91
N TYR A 128 -13.41 0.67 7.22
CA TYR A 128 -13.05 1.79 8.08
C TYR A 128 -12.68 1.35 9.51
N THR A 129 -13.42 0.40 10.07
CA THR A 129 -13.15 -0.12 11.42
C THR A 129 -11.81 -0.87 11.47
N LEU A 130 -11.54 -1.72 10.48
CA LEU A 130 -10.25 -2.41 10.34
C LEU A 130 -9.10 -1.42 10.13
N GLU A 131 -9.29 -0.41 9.27
CA GLU A 131 -8.29 0.63 9.06
C GLU A 131 -7.96 1.35 10.37
N SER A 132 -8.97 1.82 11.10
CA SER A 132 -8.78 2.65 12.28
C SER A 132 -8.29 1.88 13.50
N LYS A 133 -8.69 0.61 13.68
CA LYS A 133 -8.43 -0.19 14.88
C LYS A 133 -7.35 -1.26 14.70
N ALA A 134 -7.15 -1.79 13.48
CA ALA A 134 -6.21 -2.88 13.20
C ALA A 134 -5.01 -2.45 12.35
N ALA A 135 -5.19 -1.53 11.39
CA ALA A 135 -4.09 -1.02 10.59
C ALA A 135 -3.28 0.06 11.36
N LEU A 136 -2.68 -0.32 12.48
CA LEU A 136 -1.94 0.59 13.36
C LEU A 136 -0.67 1.18 12.72
N TYR A 137 -0.10 0.46 11.73
CA TYR A 137 1.14 0.80 11.03
C TYR A 137 0.84 1.32 9.62
N PRO A 138 1.82 1.93 8.92
CA PRO A 138 1.66 2.34 7.52
C PRO A 138 1.60 1.12 6.60
N ARG A 139 0.48 0.44 6.58
CA ARG A 139 0.21 -0.77 5.78
C ARG A 139 -1.26 -0.85 5.42
N VAL A 140 -1.55 -1.47 4.30
CA VAL A 140 -2.91 -1.84 3.93
C VAL A 140 -3.08 -3.32 4.22
N ILE A 141 -3.96 -3.63 5.18
CA ILE A 141 -4.24 -5.00 5.65
C ILE A 141 -5.43 -5.60 4.92
N LEU A 142 -5.49 -6.93 4.93
CA LEU A 142 -6.63 -7.69 4.44
C LEU A 142 -7.38 -8.32 5.61
N ASP A 143 -8.70 -8.31 5.55
CA ASP A 143 -9.51 -9.15 6.41
C ASP A 143 -9.07 -10.61 6.28
N ARG A 144 -9.08 -11.34 7.41
CA ARG A 144 -8.49 -12.68 7.51
C ARG A 144 -9.01 -13.65 6.45
N ASP A 145 -10.30 -13.58 6.16
CA ASP A 145 -10.96 -14.51 5.26
C ASP A 145 -10.97 -14.06 3.80
N LEU A 146 -10.52 -12.82 3.51
CA LEU A 146 -10.67 -12.24 2.18
C LEU A 146 -9.97 -13.06 1.10
N VAL A 147 -8.76 -13.57 1.37
CA VAL A 147 -8.00 -14.40 0.42
C VAL A 147 -8.78 -15.68 0.07
N ASN A 148 -9.34 -16.35 1.06
CA ASN A 148 -10.11 -17.58 0.84
C ASN A 148 -11.43 -17.28 0.12
N LYS A 149 -12.13 -16.22 0.51
CA LYS A 149 -13.38 -15.80 -0.11
C LYS A 149 -13.23 -15.37 -1.57
N SER A 150 -12.07 -14.83 -1.93
CA SER A 150 -11.83 -14.35 -3.32
C SER A 150 -11.88 -15.49 -4.34
N VAL A 151 -11.61 -16.73 -3.94
CA VAL A 151 -11.60 -17.89 -4.80
C VAL A 151 -12.90 -18.73 -4.72
N GLU A 152 -13.89 -18.32 -3.94
CA GLU A 152 -15.17 -19.02 -3.82
C GLU A 152 -15.93 -19.14 -5.14
N TYR A 153 -15.70 -18.19 -6.07
CA TYR A 153 -16.32 -18.19 -7.40
C TYR A 153 -15.51 -18.93 -8.46
N VAL A 154 -14.30 -19.39 -8.12
CA VAL A 154 -13.47 -20.20 -9.04
C VAL A 154 -13.85 -21.67 -8.83
N THR A 155 -14.32 -22.34 -9.90
CA THR A 155 -14.83 -23.71 -9.79
C THR A 155 -13.75 -24.78 -9.86
N ASP A 156 -12.61 -24.49 -10.48
CA ASP A 156 -11.49 -25.41 -10.60
C ASP A 156 -10.50 -25.27 -9.45
N GLN A 157 -10.17 -26.38 -8.79
CA GLN A 157 -9.28 -26.39 -7.60
C GLN A 157 -7.84 -25.98 -7.94
N VAL A 158 -7.36 -26.30 -9.14
CA VAL A 158 -6.00 -25.94 -9.58
C VAL A 158 -5.93 -24.44 -9.81
N GLU A 159 -6.96 -23.86 -10.42
CA GLU A 159 -7.07 -22.41 -10.61
C GLU A 159 -7.21 -21.68 -9.29
N GLN A 160 -7.99 -22.20 -8.32
CA GLN A 160 -8.08 -21.63 -6.97
C GLN A 160 -6.72 -21.55 -6.29
N ASN A 161 -5.97 -22.65 -6.31
CA ASN A 161 -4.64 -22.68 -5.69
C ASN A 161 -3.68 -21.69 -6.35
N ARG A 162 -3.70 -21.62 -7.69
CA ARG A 162 -2.88 -20.68 -8.45
C ARG A 162 -3.22 -19.22 -8.12
N GLU A 163 -4.51 -18.88 -8.02
CA GLU A 163 -4.94 -17.53 -7.67
C GLU A 163 -4.53 -17.16 -6.25
N ILE A 164 -4.63 -18.08 -5.30
CA ILE A 164 -4.13 -17.88 -3.92
C ILE A 164 -2.62 -17.62 -3.93
N ASP A 165 -1.84 -18.41 -4.67
CA ASP A 165 -0.40 -18.24 -4.78
C ASP A 165 -0.04 -16.89 -5.38
N ASP A 166 -0.74 -16.45 -6.43
CA ASP A 166 -0.57 -15.14 -7.05
C ASP A 166 -0.86 -13.99 -6.07
N LEU A 167 -1.93 -14.10 -5.27
CA LEU A 167 -2.23 -13.13 -4.21
C LEU A 167 -1.14 -13.11 -3.13
N LEU A 168 -0.68 -14.29 -2.70
CA LEU A 168 0.39 -14.41 -1.71
C LEU A 168 1.72 -13.86 -2.21
N MET A 169 1.96 -13.79 -3.53
CA MET A 169 3.12 -13.08 -4.09
C MET A 169 3.09 -11.57 -3.81
N LEU A 170 1.94 -10.96 -3.53
CA LEU A 170 1.80 -9.54 -3.20
C LEU A 170 1.76 -9.29 -1.69
N LEU A 171 1.43 -10.31 -0.90
CA LEU A 171 1.12 -10.19 0.51
C LEU A 171 2.24 -10.73 1.40
N ASN A 172 2.36 -10.15 2.59
CA ASN A 172 3.13 -10.73 3.69
C ASN A 172 2.27 -10.82 4.94
N LYS A 173 2.62 -11.72 5.86
CA LYS A 173 1.91 -11.88 7.12
C LYS A 173 2.69 -11.22 8.24
N ASP A 174 2.03 -10.35 9.00
CA ASP A 174 2.64 -9.67 10.13
C ASP A 174 2.52 -10.49 11.42
N THR A 175 3.22 -10.06 12.46
CA THR A 175 3.26 -10.71 13.79
C THR A 175 1.89 -10.75 14.49
N ASP A 176 0.97 -9.85 14.14
CA ASP A 176 -0.42 -9.85 14.61
C ASP A 176 -1.34 -10.81 13.83
N GLY A 177 -0.78 -11.53 12.85
CA GLY A 177 -1.48 -12.50 12.02
C GLY A 177 -2.26 -11.92 10.85
N MET A 178 -2.26 -10.58 10.66
CA MET A 178 -2.90 -9.93 9.51
C MET A 178 -2.02 -10.02 8.26
N TYR A 179 -2.64 -10.32 7.13
CA TYR A 179 -1.99 -10.12 5.84
C TYR A 179 -1.96 -8.64 5.50
N TYR A 180 -0.86 -8.19 4.89
CA TYR A 180 -0.72 -6.82 4.38
C TYR A 180 -0.03 -6.81 3.03
N ILE A 181 -0.27 -5.79 2.23
CA ILE A 181 0.40 -5.58 0.94
C ILE A 181 1.86 -5.23 1.21
N ASP A 182 2.77 -6.13 0.80
CA ASP A 182 4.21 -5.93 1.00
C ASP A 182 4.80 -5.01 -0.06
N TYR A 183 5.14 -3.81 0.37
CA TYR A 183 5.82 -2.78 -0.40
C TYR A 183 7.32 -2.65 -0.04
N PHE A 184 7.89 -3.62 0.66
CA PHE A 184 9.31 -3.74 0.96
C PHE A 184 9.97 -4.73 0.00
N PHE A 185 10.02 -5.99 0.36
CA PHE A 185 10.65 -7.02 -0.46
C PHE A 185 9.90 -7.25 -1.78
N LYS A 186 8.60 -7.38 -1.71
CA LYS A 186 7.75 -7.64 -2.89
C LYS A 186 7.45 -6.39 -3.73
N ALA A 187 8.02 -5.22 -3.38
CA ALA A 187 8.00 -4.02 -4.23
C ALA A 187 8.59 -4.28 -5.62
N GLN A 188 9.57 -5.17 -5.71
CA GLN A 188 10.23 -5.56 -6.97
C GLN A 188 9.24 -6.00 -8.06
N MET A 189 8.12 -6.63 -7.66
CA MET A 189 7.10 -7.16 -8.58
C MET A 189 6.21 -6.07 -9.21
N ALA A 190 6.34 -4.82 -8.76
CA ALA A 190 5.58 -3.68 -9.28
C ALA A 190 6.43 -2.75 -10.16
N LEU A 191 7.68 -3.12 -10.43
CA LEU A 191 8.63 -2.28 -11.15
C LEU A 191 8.90 -2.85 -12.54
N ASP A 192 8.76 -2.02 -13.58
CA ASP A 192 9.00 -2.41 -14.96
C ASP A 192 10.51 -2.59 -15.24
N ARG A 193 11.33 -1.74 -14.63
CA ARG A 193 12.80 -1.74 -14.79
C ARG A 193 13.48 -1.88 -13.45
N ILE A 194 13.39 -3.09 -12.88
CA ILE A 194 13.87 -3.41 -11.53
C ILE A 194 15.32 -2.94 -11.29
N ASP A 195 16.22 -3.08 -12.28
CA ASP A 195 17.63 -2.70 -12.14
C ASP A 195 17.83 -1.22 -11.82
N LYS A 196 16.93 -0.35 -12.29
CA LYS A 196 17.02 1.11 -12.11
C LYS A 196 16.08 1.62 -11.02
N GLU A 197 14.88 1.07 -10.98
CA GLU A 197 13.80 1.60 -10.14
C GLU A 197 13.88 1.11 -8.70
N PHE A 198 14.29 -0.15 -8.49
CA PHE A 198 14.36 -0.70 -7.14
C PHE A 198 15.40 0.00 -6.26
N PRO A 199 16.65 0.26 -6.69
CA PRO A 199 17.60 1.03 -5.89
C PRO A 199 17.09 2.41 -5.52
N SER A 200 16.53 3.14 -6.48
CA SER A 200 15.96 4.47 -6.24
C SER A 200 14.79 4.44 -5.25
N TYR A 201 13.89 3.47 -5.39
CA TYR A 201 12.78 3.26 -4.49
C TYR A 201 13.23 2.95 -3.05
N VAL A 202 14.17 2.00 -2.90
CA VAL A 202 14.71 1.60 -1.59
C VAL A 202 15.42 2.76 -0.91
N ASP A 203 16.15 3.59 -1.65
CA ASP A 203 16.80 4.78 -1.12
C ASP A 203 15.78 5.82 -0.61
N ASN A 204 14.69 6.03 -1.34
CA ASN A 204 13.61 6.92 -0.92
C ASN A 204 12.91 6.37 0.34
N LEU A 205 12.60 5.08 0.36
CA LEU A 205 12.02 4.40 1.51
C LEU A 205 12.93 4.51 2.75
N ARG A 206 14.25 4.29 2.58
CA ARG A 206 15.25 4.49 3.64
C ARG A 206 15.26 5.92 4.16
N LYS A 207 15.31 6.92 3.27
CA LYS A 207 15.27 8.35 3.64
C LYS A 207 14.03 8.69 4.44
N LEU A 208 12.87 8.20 4.00
CA LEU A 208 11.59 8.40 4.67
C LEU A 208 11.60 7.83 6.10
N ILE A 209 12.04 6.57 6.25
CA ILE A 209 12.12 5.92 7.57
C ILE A 209 13.08 6.65 8.50
N VAL A 210 14.30 6.94 8.03
CA VAL A 210 15.33 7.62 8.83
C VAL A 210 14.88 9.03 9.21
N GLY A 211 14.31 9.77 8.26
CA GLY A 211 13.77 11.11 8.51
C GLY A 211 12.63 11.08 9.54
N GLY A 212 11.70 10.13 9.39
CA GLY A 212 10.60 9.96 10.33
C GLY A 212 11.04 9.59 11.74
N LEU A 213 12.03 8.71 11.89
CA LEU A 213 12.59 8.36 13.21
C LEU A 213 13.27 9.56 13.90
N ARG A 214 14.02 10.37 13.14
CA ARG A 214 14.68 11.58 13.65
C ARG A 214 13.69 12.66 14.08
N SER A 215 12.72 12.96 13.21
CA SER A 215 11.74 14.02 13.44
C SER A 215 10.76 13.72 14.58
N ASN A 216 10.61 12.44 14.95
CA ASN A 216 9.68 11.99 15.99
C ASN A 216 10.41 11.35 17.19
N SER A 217 11.62 11.83 17.52
CA SER A 217 12.40 11.32 18.65
C SER A 217 11.80 11.70 20.02
N HIS A 218 11.05 12.81 20.10
CA HIS A 218 10.44 13.28 21.34
C HIS A 218 9.30 12.36 21.82
N SER A 219 9.17 12.16 23.13
CA SER A 219 8.20 11.26 23.75
C SER A 219 6.73 11.57 23.40
N SER A 220 6.39 12.85 23.23
CA SER A 220 5.03 13.26 22.80
C SER A 220 4.64 12.77 21.41
N ARG A 221 5.60 12.31 20.60
CA ARG A 221 5.40 11.76 19.26
C ARG A 221 5.58 10.23 19.18
N ALA A 222 5.54 9.55 20.32
CA ALA A 222 5.75 8.10 20.40
C ALA A 222 4.81 7.31 19.48
N ALA A 223 3.54 7.71 19.38
CA ALA A 223 2.54 7.08 18.50
C ALA A 223 2.88 7.22 17.00
N ILE A 224 3.62 8.25 16.61
CA ILE A 224 4.12 8.42 15.25
C ILE A 224 5.43 7.64 15.08
N LYS A 225 6.32 7.72 16.07
CA LYS A 225 7.63 7.02 16.06
C LYS A 225 7.45 5.50 15.88
N ILE A 226 6.47 4.88 16.54
CA ILE A 226 6.24 3.43 16.46
C ILE A 226 5.94 2.97 15.03
N LYS A 227 5.30 3.80 14.21
CA LYS A 227 5.04 3.53 12.79
C LYS A 227 6.34 3.38 12.00
N TYR A 228 7.28 4.29 12.22
CA TYR A 228 8.60 4.24 11.56
C TYR A 228 9.50 3.13 12.13
N LEU A 229 9.32 2.75 13.40
CA LEU A 229 10.01 1.60 13.98
C LEU A 229 9.56 0.30 13.32
N TRP A 230 8.25 0.13 13.09
CA TRP A 230 7.71 -0.99 12.33
C TRP A 230 8.27 -1.01 10.89
N MET A 231 8.27 0.13 10.20
CA MET A 231 8.84 0.24 8.85
C MET A 231 10.32 -0.13 8.83
N ARG A 232 11.11 0.32 9.82
CA ARG A 232 12.54 -0.03 9.94
C ARG A 232 12.73 -1.53 10.07
N GLU A 233 11.92 -2.19 10.88
CA GLU A 233 11.99 -3.64 11.05
C GLU A 233 11.72 -4.36 9.72
N ARG A 234 10.66 -4.00 8.99
CA ARG A 234 10.33 -4.57 7.68
C ARG A 234 11.41 -4.27 6.64
N PHE A 235 11.95 -3.06 6.64
CA PHE A 235 13.08 -2.69 5.80
C PHE A 235 14.31 -3.58 6.08
N ASN A 236 14.66 -3.78 7.34
CA ASN A 236 15.80 -4.61 7.71
C ASN A 236 15.57 -6.09 7.36
N ASN A 237 14.34 -6.58 7.48
CA ASN A 237 14.00 -7.92 7.03
C ASN A 237 14.16 -8.06 5.51
N MET A 238 13.72 -7.07 4.72
CA MET A 238 13.98 -7.02 3.27
C MET A 238 15.49 -7.06 2.97
N VAL A 239 16.31 -6.29 3.69
CA VAL A 239 17.77 -6.29 3.50
C VAL A 239 18.35 -7.68 3.72
N LYS A 240 17.94 -8.37 4.81
CA LYS A 240 18.38 -9.74 5.09
C LYS A 240 17.94 -10.73 4.01
N GLU A 241 16.72 -10.58 3.52
CA GLU A 241 16.15 -11.44 2.47
C GLU A 241 16.94 -11.31 1.16
N VAL A 242 17.15 -10.09 0.66
CA VAL A 242 17.92 -9.87 -0.57
C VAL A 242 19.40 -10.25 -0.45
N GLN A 243 19.92 -10.36 0.77
CA GLN A 243 21.30 -10.78 1.05
C GLN A 243 21.41 -12.27 1.39
N SER A 244 20.31 -12.99 1.47
CA SER A 244 20.33 -14.42 1.75
C SER A 244 21.04 -15.17 0.62
N THR A 245 21.72 -16.26 0.97
CA THR A 245 22.44 -17.09 -0.02
C THR A 245 21.47 -17.64 -1.07
N GLU A 246 20.27 -18.02 -0.64
CA GLU A 246 19.22 -18.54 -1.51
C GLU A 246 18.78 -17.49 -2.53
N TYR A 247 18.43 -16.28 -2.08
CA TYR A 247 18.00 -15.20 -2.96
C TYR A 247 19.09 -14.76 -3.93
N LEU A 248 20.32 -14.55 -3.44
CA LEU A 248 21.46 -14.16 -4.29
C LEU A 248 21.82 -15.22 -5.33
N SER A 249 21.68 -16.50 -4.98
CA SER A 249 21.94 -17.59 -5.93
C SER A 249 20.85 -17.69 -6.98
N SER A 250 19.58 -17.53 -6.60
CA SER A 250 18.46 -17.60 -7.52
C SER A 250 18.39 -16.41 -8.48
N THR A 251 18.79 -15.20 -8.04
CA THR A 251 18.68 -13.98 -8.84
C THR A 251 19.87 -13.71 -9.76
N LYS A 252 21.03 -14.30 -9.50
CA LYS A 252 22.29 -14.01 -10.21
C LYS A 252 22.23 -14.13 -11.74
N SER A 253 21.35 -14.98 -12.26
CA SER A 253 21.28 -15.25 -13.72
C SER A 253 20.32 -14.30 -14.47
N TYR A 254 19.49 -13.50 -13.77
CA TYR A 254 18.47 -12.66 -14.42
C TYR A 254 18.39 -11.22 -13.91
N VAL A 255 19.25 -10.82 -12.99
CA VAL A 255 19.45 -9.41 -12.64
C VAL A 255 20.78 -8.92 -13.19
N SER A 256 20.92 -7.61 -13.41
CA SER A 256 22.20 -7.01 -13.81
C SER A 256 23.25 -7.14 -12.70
N ASP A 257 24.53 -7.11 -13.08
CA ASP A 257 25.62 -7.09 -12.11
C ASP A 257 25.49 -5.91 -11.14
N ASP A 258 25.08 -4.75 -11.61
CA ASP A 258 24.88 -3.55 -10.79
C ASP A 258 23.82 -3.78 -9.71
N LEU A 259 22.66 -4.36 -10.05
CA LEU A 259 21.62 -4.68 -9.09
C LEU A 259 22.06 -5.78 -8.13
N TYR A 260 22.78 -6.79 -8.62
CA TYR A 260 23.34 -7.84 -7.78
C TYR A 260 24.31 -7.29 -6.73
N PHE A 261 25.21 -6.39 -7.12
CA PHE A 261 26.12 -5.70 -6.20
C PHE A 261 25.36 -4.76 -5.25
N TYR A 262 24.32 -4.10 -5.73
CA TYR A 262 23.45 -3.29 -4.88
C TYR A 262 22.84 -4.12 -3.75
N PHE A 263 22.25 -5.29 -4.04
CA PHE A 263 21.71 -6.20 -3.02
C PHE A 263 22.77 -6.55 -1.97
N LYS A 264 23.98 -6.92 -2.37
CA LYS A 264 25.08 -7.27 -1.47
C LYS A 264 25.56 -6.10 -0.61
N SER A 265 25.47 -4.88 -1.11
CA SER A 265 25.96 -3.66 -0.43
C SER A 265 24.90 -2.98 0.43
N LEU A 266 23.64 -3.36 0.31
CA LEU A 266 22.52 -2.75 1.03
C LEU A 266 22.71 -2.91 2.55
N LYS A 267 22.49 -1.84 3.32
CA LYS A 267 22.72 -1.86 4.78
C LYS A 267 21.42 -1.75 5.54
N GLU A 268 21.33 -2.45 6.66
CA GLU A 268 20.25 -2.26 7.63
C GLU A 268 20.25 -0.83 8.19
N ILE A 269 19.08 -0.39 8.66
CA ILE A 269 18.93 0.86 9.42
C ILE A 269 19.23 0.57 10.88
N SER A 270 20.38 1.06 11.37
CA SER A 270 20.84 0.80 12.73
C SER A 270 19.89 1.40 13.79
N PRO A 271 19.59 0.67 14.87
CA PRO A 271 18.80 1.18 15.99
C PRO A 271 19.53 2.30 16.77
N ASN A 272 20.86 2.25 16.84
CA ASN A 272 21.67 3.13 17.72
C ASN A 272 21.79 4.58 17.24
N ARG A 273 21.31 4.92 16.05
CA ARG A 273 21.32 6.33 15.56
C ARG A 273 20.11 7.15 16.01
N PHE A 274 19.16 6.54 16.74
CA PHE A 274 17.86 7.15 17.05
C PHE A 274 17.39 6.89 18.49
N ALA A 275 18.28 6.37 19.35
CA ALA A 275 18.04 6.24 20.78
C ALA A 275 18.26 7.58 21.50
#